data_69dc1754b0389f7471279ecab2b1a899
#
_entry.id   69dc1754b0389f7471279ecab2b1a899
#
_cell.length_a   1.000
_cell.length_b   1.000
_cell.length_c   1.000
_cell.angle_alpha   90.00
_cell.angle_beta   90.00
_cell.angle_gamma   90.00
#
_symmetry.space_group_name_H-M   'P 1'
#
loop_
_entity.id
_entity.type
_entity.pdbx_description
1 polymer ?
#
loop_
_entity_poly.entity_id
_entity_poly.type
_entity_poly.pdbx_seq_one_letter_code
_entity_poly.pdbx_strand_id
1 'polypeptide(L)'
;MPMAETAQTLDPKLFGEAPARDSRFCEKARWVELMNFPDDDPRKVIEFFHRQMNEEMNGVENAAQSLADFPEADWNVRMSIARQCADEARHVEMFRRILESRGGKIGEYPVLNFQYRIIANLRDLLSRLVVQNRSFEAGGIDAVTFAMDEARKRGDHELAELFEMQQADEITHVRFANEYIRDTIRANPRAALQVARALTLASEAFTQVMGSEGTANIEYLVDEKGRLEAGFEPQEIQVAFSQAVQRRTVSRAS
;
A
#
# COMPACT_ATOMS: atom_id res chain seq x y z
N MET A 1 -34.00 -2.52 -10.66
CA MET A 1 -33.36 -2.28 -9.35
C MET A 1 -32.27 -3.31 -9.19
N PRO A 2 -30.99 -2.95 -9.15
CA PRO A 2 -29.95 -3.89 -8.79
C PRO A 2 -30.17 -4.28 -7.33
N MET A 3 -30.15 -5.60 -7.06
CA MET A 3 -30.20 -6.13 -5.70
C MET A 3 -29.02 -5.55 -4.92
N ALA A 4 -29.28 -4.95 -3.76
CA ALA A 4 -28.22 -4.54 -2.86
C ALA A 4 -27.35 -5.77 -2.54
N GLU A 5 -26.12 -5.76 -2.98
CA GLU A 5 -25.12 -6.75 -2.61
C GLU A 5 -25.03 -6.71 -1.09
N THR A 6 -25.49 -7.77 -0.45
CA THR A 6 -25.41 -7.91 1.01
C THR A 6 -23.96 -7.68 1.40
N ALA A 7 -23.72 -6.71 2.28
CA ALA A 7 -22.41 -6.35 2.77
C ALA A 7 -21.72 -7.62 3.31
N GLN A 8 -20.94 -8.29 2.43
CA GLN A 8 -20.14 -9.45 2.84
C GLN A 8 -19.14 -8.96 3.89
N THR A 9 -19.20 -9.48 5.08
CA THR A 9 -18.20 -9.21 6.12
C THR A 9 -16.81 -9.65 5.64
N LEU A 10 -15.78 -8.86 5.94
CA LEU A 10 -14.40 -9.26 5.67
C LEU A 10 -14.08 -10.56 6.43
N ASP A 11 -13.29 -11.45 5.80
CA ASP A 11 -12.90 -12.73 6.41
C ASP A 11 -12.06 -12.48 7.68
N PRO A 12 -12.52 -12.86 8.87
CA PRO A 12 -11.78 -12.64 10.11
C PRO A 12 -10.46 -13.43 10.20
N LYS A 13 -10.21 -14.35 9.28
CA LYS A 13 -8.90 -15.03 9.18
C LYS A 13 -7.84 -14.15 8.54
N LEU A 14 -8.26 -13.23 7.67
CA LEU A 14 -7.37 -12.30 6.98
C LEU A 14 -7.24 -10.98 7.76
N PHE A 15 -8.33 -10.50 8.34
CA PHE A 15 -8.40 -9.20 8.98
C PHE A 15 -8.57 -9.35 10.50
N GLY A 16 -7.61 -8.83 11.25
CA GLY A 16 -7.73 -8.67 12.70
C GLY A 16 -8.75 -7.61 13.10
N GLU A 17 -8.90 -7.41 14.40
CA GLU A 17 -9.62 -6.25 14.92
C GLU A 17 -8.94 -4.97 14.43
N ALA A 18 -9.74 -3.93 14.18
CA ALA A 18 -9.19 -2.64 13.81
C ALA A 18 -8.39 -2.07 15.00
N PRO A 19 -7.07 -1.83 14.85
CA PRO A 19 -6.32 -1.16 15.89
C PRO A 19 -6.88 0.26 16.12
N ALA A 20 -6.64 0.80 17.33
CA ALA A 20 -7.07 2.16 17.64
C ALA A 20 -6.34 3.17 16.75
N ARG A 21 -7.08 4.07 16.13
CA ARG A 21 -6.60 5.16 15.29
C ARG A 21 -7.14 6.51 15.76
N ASP A 22 -6.63 7.56 15.18
CA ASP A 22 -7.13 8.92 15.37
C ASP A 22 -8.63 8.98 15.01
N SER A 23 -9.45 9.46 15.94
CA SER A 23 -10.92 9.50 15.83
C SER A 23 -11.44 10.42 14.70
N ARG A 24 -10.57 11.19 14.07
CA ARG A 24 -10.91 11.99 12.88
C ARG A 24 -11.13 11.13 11.64
N PHE A 25 -10.49 9.96 11.55
CA PHE A 25 -10.65 9.06 10.41
C PHE A 25 -11.95 8.25 10.50
N CYS A 26 -12.80 8.40 9.49
CA CYS A 26 -14.01 7.57 9.32
C CYS A 26 -13.62 6.32 8.52
N GLU A 27 -13.30 5.22 9.20
CA GLU A 27 -12.83 3.99 8.57
C GLU A 27 -13.94 3.20 7.91
N LYS A 28 -13.66 2.67 6.73
CA LYS A 28 -14.51 1.76 5.96
C LYS A 28 -13.79 0.44 5.71
N ALA A 29 -14.57 -0.60 5.50
CA ALA A 29 -14.04 -1.94 5.27
C ALA A 29 -13.71 -2.18 3.79
N ARG A 30 -14.42 -1.53 2.87
CA ARG A 30 -14.37 -1.81 1.43
C ARG A 30 -14.33 -0.56 0.59
N TRP A 31 -13.72 -0.70 -0.58
CA TRP A 31 -13.61 0.38 -1.57
C TRP A 31 -14.97 0.99 -1.95
N VAL A 32 -16.00 0.18 -2.14
CA VAL A 32 -17.35 0.66 -2.51
C VAL A 32 -18.00 1.58 -1.47
N GLU A 33 -17.48 1.60 -0.25
CA GLU A 33 -17.95 2.47 0.83
C GLU A 33 -17.25 3.85 0.85
N LEU A 34 -16.24 4.04 0.01
CA LEU A 34 -15.53 5.31 -0.14
C LEU A 34 -16.33 6.29 -1.00
N MET A 35 -15.99 7.55 -0.89
CA MET A 35 -16.56 8.58 -1.76
C MET A 35 -15.91 8.47 -3.15
N ASN A 36 -16.74 8.35 -4.18
CA ASN A 36 -16.30 8.35 -5.57
C ASN A 36 -16.88 9.56 -6.31
N PHE A 37 -16.02 10.45 -6.78
CA PHE A 37 -16.41 11.66 -7.47
C PHE A 37 -16.13 11.55 -8.97
N PRO A 38 -16.99 12.15 -9.84
CA PRO A 38 -16.74 12.28 -11.27
C PRO A 38 -15.40 12.99 -11.57
N ASP A 39 -14.85 12.76 -12.76
CA ASP A 39 -13.53 13.30 -13.14
C ASP A 39 -13.48 14.84 -13.17
N ASP A 40 -14.60 15.49 -13.43
CA ASP A 40 -14.77 16.94 -13.48
C ASP A 40 -15.15 17.57 -12.11
N ASP A 41 -15.36 16.77 -11.08
CA ASP A 41 -15.65 17.27 -9.74
C ASP A 41 -14.37 17.67 -9.01
N PRO A 42 -14.24 18.95 -8.55
CA PRO A 42 -13.05 19.41 -7.84
C PRO A 42 -12.77 18.65 -6.53
N ARG A 43 -13.78 18.01 -5.93
CA ARG A 43 -13.61 17.21 -4.72
C ARG A 43 -12.80 15.93 -4.99
N LYS A 44 -12.77 15.43 -6.22
CA LYS A 44 -12.03 14.22 -6.58
C LYS A 44 -10.54 14.35 -6.23
N VAL A 45 -9.93 15.49 -6.51
CA VAL A 45 -8.51 15.70 -6.22
C VAL A 45 -8.25 15.88 -4.73
N ILE A 46 -9.21 16.47 -3.99
CA ILE A 46 -9.12 16.61 -2.53
C ILE A 46 -9.25 15.24 -1.87
N GLU A 47 -10.24 14.43 -2.28
CA GLU A 47 -10.41 13.05 -1.81
C GLU A 47 -9.16 12.21 -2.08
N PHE A 48 -8.60 12.31 -3.28
CA PHE A 48 -7.38 11.60 -3.64
C PHE A 48 -6.24 11.89 -2.65
N PHE A 49 -5.93 13.15 -2.38
CA PHE A 49 -4.85 13.52 -1.45
C PHE A 49 -5.18 13.17 0.00
N HIS A 50 -6.45 13.24 0.40
CA HIS A 50 -6.89 12.77 1.71
C HIS A 50 -6.69 11.27 1.88
N ARG A 51 -7.01 10.49 0.85
CA ARG A 51 -6.82 9.05 0.84
C ARG A 51 -5.33 8.67 0.79
N GLN A 52 -4.50 9.34 -0.02
CA GLN A 52 -3.05 9.12 -0.03
C GLN A 52 -2.44 9.41 1.35
N MET A 53 -2.78 10.53 1.98
CA MET A 53 -2.35 10.81 3.37
C MET A 53 -2.71 9.66 4.34
N ASN A 54 -3.87 9.04 4.19
CA ASN A 54 -4.25 7.90 5.01
C ASN A 54 -3.45 6.62 4.69
N GLU A 55 -3.13 6.37 3.41
CA GLU A 55 -2.29 5.22 3.04
C GLU A 55 -0.90 5.32 3.69
N GLU A 56 -0.28 6.51 3.66
CA GLU A 56 0.99 6.76 4.37
C GLU A 56 0.84 6.60 5.90
N MET A 57 -0.31 7.04 6.46
CA MET A 57 -0.59 6.83 7.89
C MET A 57 -0.69 5.35 8.25
N ASN A 58 -1.20 4.49 7.36
CA ASN A 58 -1.12 3.04 7.54
C ASN A 58 0.34 2.57 7.58
N GLY A 59 1.23 3.13 6.76
CA GLY A 59 2.67 2.84 6.78
C GLY A 59 3.30 3.16 8.13
N VAL A 60 3.04 4.35 8.68
CA VAL A 60 3.48 4.76 10.03
C VAL A 60 3.02 3.74 11.08
N GLU A 61 1.72 3.42 11.10
CA GLU A 61 1.11 2.54 12.09
C GLU A 61 1.66 1.11 11.99
N ASN A 62 1.84 0.59 10.78
CA ASN A 62 2.39 -0.74 10.50
C ASN A 62 3.86 -0.86 10.97
N ALA A 63 4.68 0.14 10.67
CA ALA A 63 6.08 0.16 11.07
C ALA A 63 6.21 0.26 12.60
N ALA A 64 5.46 1.17 13.23
CA ALA A 64 5.45 1.33 14.69
C ALA A 64 4.99 0.06 15.41
N GLN A 65 3.92 -0.58 14.93
CA GLN A 65 3.42 -1.85 15.47
C GLN A 65 4.46 -2.97 15.32
N SER A 66 5.15 -3.03 14.18
CA SER A 66 6.18 -4.04 13.96
C SER A 66 7.38 -3.87 14.88
N LEU A 67 7.79 -2.64 15.18
CA LEU A 67 8.83 -2.36 16.17
C LEU A 67 8.44 -2.80 17.59
N ALA A 68 7.16 -2.62 17.94
CA ALA A 68 6.64 -3.01 19.26
C ALA A 68 6.51 -4.52 19.42
N ASP A 69 6.03 -5.21 18.37
CA ASP A 69 5.71 -6.63 18.43
C ASP A 69 6.95 -7.53 18.29
N PHE A 70 8.05 -7.04 17.68
CA PHE A 70 9.27 -7.82 17.42
C PHE A 70 10.53 -7.20 18.05
N PRO A 71 10.59 -7.08 19.39
CA PRO A 71 11.75 -6.51 20.08
C PRO A 71 13.04 -7.33 19.90
N GLU A 72 12.90 -8.64 19.59
CA GLU A 72 14.02 -9.57 19.38
C GLU A 72 14.57 -9.58 17.96
N ALA A 73 13.95 -8.85 17.02
CA ALA A 73 14.44 -8.81 15.64
C ALA A 73 15.87 -8.22 15.57
N ASP A 74 16.61 -8.60 14.54
CA ASP A 74 17.96 -8.09 14.30
C ASP A 74 18.00 -6.56 14.34
N TRP A 75 19.05 -6.01 14.94
CA TRP A 75 19.22 -4.57 15.15
C TRP A 75 19.08 -3.78 13.84
N ASN A 76 19.71 -4.24 12.75
CA ASN A 76 19.69 -3.51 11.49
C ASN A 76 18.28 -3.52 10.86
N VAL A 77 17.55 -4.63 10.99
CA VAL A 77 16.16 -4.74 10.55
C VAL A 77 15.27 -3.78 11.35
N ARG A 78 15.42 -3.74 12.67
CA ARG A 78 14.70 -2.79 13.52
C ARG A 78 14.99 -1.34 13.16
N MET A 79 16.25 -1.00 12.86
CA MET A 79 16.62 0.35 12.44
C MET A 79 16.06 0.70 11.07
N SER A 80 15.96 -0.26 10.15
CA SER A 80 15.30 -0.07 8.85
C SER A 80 13.80 0.19 9.01
N ILE A 81 13.11 -0.57 9.86
CA ILE A 81 11.69 -0.35 10.18
C ILE A 81 11.47 1.01 10.86
N ALA A 82 12.36 1.41 11.79
CA ALA A 82 12.28 2.71 12.44
C ALA A 82 12.48 3.87 11.46
N ARG A 83 13.41 3.71 10.51
CA ARG A 83 13.60 4.66 9.41
C ARG A 83 12.36 4.75 8.54
N GLN A 84 11.80 3.62 8.11
CA GLN A 84 10.55 3.58 7.35
C GLN A 84 9.44 4.33 8.08
N CYS A 85 9.24 4.08 9.37
CA CYS A 85 8.24 4.80 10.17
C CYS A 85 8.42 6.32 10.11
N ALA A 86 9.67 6.83 10.11
CA ALA A 86 9.96 8.25 10.00
C ALA A 86 9.74 8.79 8.58
N ASP A 87 10.07 8.00 7.56
CA ASP A 87 9.85 8.35 6.16
C ASP A 87 8.35 8.44 5.85
N GLU A 88 7.54 7.45 6.31
CA GLU A 88 6.07 7.48 6.18
C GLU A 88 5.44 8.69 6.90
N ALA A 89 5.92 9.03 8.09
CA ALA A 89 5.44 10.23 8.79
C ALA A 89 5.73 11.52 7.99
N ARG A 90 6.83 11.57 7.24
CA ARG A 90 7.15 12.67 6.35
C ARG A 90 6.22 12.69 5.13
N HIS A 91 5.89 11.52 4.57
CA HIS A 91 4.91 11.39 3.48
C HIS A 91 3.50 11.83 3.92
N VAL A 92 3.06 11.41 5.11
CA VAL A 92 1.79 11.90 5.71
C VAL A 92 1.76 13.43 5.76
N GLU A 93 2.84 14.05 6.26
CA GLU A 93 2.91 15.51 6.37
C GLU A 93 2.95 16.20 5.00
N MET A 94 3.60 15.60 4.02
CA MET A 94 3.60 16.06 2.63
C MET A 94 2.18 16.07 2.06
N PHE A 95 1.47 14.95 2.12
CA PHE A 95 0.09 14.87 1.61
C PHE A 95 -0.89 15.74 2.40
N ARG A 96 -0.69 15.88 3.72
CA ARG A 96 -1.47 16.81 4.53
C ARG A 96 -1.35 18.25 4.03
N ARG A 97 -0.14 18.73 3.74
CA ARG A 97 0.10 20.08 3.21
C ARG A 97 -0.55 20.26 1.84
N ILE A 98 -0.43 19.27 0.96
CA ILE A 98 -1.06 19.30 -0.36
C ILE A 98 -2.59 19.34 -0.22
N LEU A 99 -3.17 18.51 0.65
CA LEU A 99 -4.59 18.48 0.96
C LEU A 99 -5.09 19.84 1.45
N GLU A 100 -4.44 20.42 2.46
CA GLU A 100 -4.82 21.70 3.05
C GLU A 100 -4.68 22.86 2.05
N SER A 101 -3.64 22.86 1.19
CA SER A 101 -3.47 23.87 0.15
C SER A 101 -4.59 23.88 -0.89
N ARG A 102 -5.31 22.75 -1.01
CA ARG A 102 -6.50 22.57 -1.88
C ARG A 102 -7.83 22.78 -1.15
N GLY A 103 -7.77 23.21 0.12
CA GLY A 103 -8.97 23.48 0.93
C GLY A 103 -9.56 22.26 1.63
N GLY A 104 -8.92 21.09 1.53
CA GLY A 104 -9.31 19.88 2.25
C GLY A 104 -8.80 19.87 3.69
N LYS A 105 -9.24 18.89 4.47
CA LYS A 105 -8.84 18.71 5.88
C LYS A 105 -8.81 17.23 6.26
N ILE A 106 -8.05 16.90 7.30
CA ILE A 106 -7.98 15.56 7.88
C ILE A 106 -9.39 15.13 8.34
N GLY A 107 -9.79 13.90 7.97
CA GLY A 107 -11.06 13.31 8.36
C GLY A 107 -12.26 13.78 7.54
N GLU A 108 -12.06 14.47 6.42
CA GLU A 108 -13.13 14.98 5.57
C GLU A 108 -13.85 13.86 4.81
N TYR A 109 -13.12 12.84 4.39
CA TYR A 109 -13.64 11.71 3.64
C TYR A 109 -13.41 10.38 4.36
N PRO A 110 -14.26 9.35 4.10
CA PRO A 110 -14.01 8.01 4.60
C PRO A 110 -12.73 7.41 3.98
N VAL A 111 -12.04 6.56 4.76
CA VAL A 111 -10.76 5.94 4.39
C VAL A 111 -10.78 4.43 4.64
N LEU A 112 -9.84 3.71 4.04
CA LEU A 112 -9.59 2.30 4.32
C LEU A 112 -8.47 2.17 5.36
N ASN A 113 -8.54 1.13 6.20
CA ASN A 113 -7.44 0.74 7.10
C ASN A 113 -7.08 -0.74 6.98
N PHE A 114 -7.39 -1.34 5.87
CA PHE A 114 -7.25 -2.79 5.68
C PHE A 114 -5.81 -3.27 5.82
N GLN A 115 -4.84 -2.49 5.36
CA GLN A 115 -3.42 -2.83 5.48
C GLN A 115 -3.03 -2.98 6.96
N TYR A 116 -3.38 -2.03 7.81
CA TYR A 116 -3.09 -2.09 9.23
C TYR A 116 -3.75 -3.29 9.91
N ARG A 117 -5.01 -3.59 9.56
CA ARG A 117 -5.73 -4.76 10.08
C ARG A 117 -5.10 -6.09 9.68
N ILE A 118 -4.59 -6.20 8.45
CA ILE A 118 -3.87 -7.40 8.00
C ILE A 118 -2.57 -7.55 8.78
N ILE A 119 -1.77 -6.51 8.83
CA ILE A 119 -0.46 -6.51 9.48
C ILE A 119 -0.59 -6.80 10.97
N ALA A 120 -1.53 -6.19 11.68
CA ALA A 120 -1.79 -6.44 13.08
C ALA A 120 -2.20 -7.90 13.38
N ASN A 121 -2.77 -8.59 12.39
CA ASN A 121 -3.14 -10.02 12.51
C ASN A 121 -1.96 -10.98 12.28
N LEU A 122 -0.87 -10.54 11.68
CA LEU A 122 0.32 -11.36 11.41
C LEU A 122 1.21 -11.46 12.67
N ARG A 123 1.60 -12.69 13.02
CA ARG A 123 2.28 -13.02 14.27
C ARG A 123 3.79 -13.18 14.13
N ASP A 124 4.34 -13.00 12.94
CA ASP A 124 5.77 -13.11 12.67
C ASP A 124 6.25 -12.00 11.73
N LEU A 125 7.50 -11.59 11.92
CA LEU A 125 8.10 -10.48 11.18
C LEU A 125 8.25 -10.79 9.68
N LEU A 126 8.60 -12.03 9.32
CA LEU A 126 8.75 -12.42 7.91
C LEU A 126 7.47 -12.18 7.13
N SER A 127 6.34 -12.67 7.64
CA SER A 127 5.03 -12.47 7.01
C SER A 127 4.64 -10.99 6.95
N ARG A 128 4.94 -10.20 7.97
CA ARG A 128 4.69 -8.75 7.95
C ARG A 128 5.48 -8.04 6.86
N LEU A 129 6.79 -8.28 6.75
CA LEU A 129 7.62 -7.67 5.72
C LEU A 129 7.24 -8.14 4.31
N VAL A 130 6.78 -9.39 4.16
CA VAL A 130 6.26 -9.88 2.87
C VAL A 130 4.98 -9.14 2.49
N VAL A 131 4.03 -8.97 3.40
CA VAL A 131 2.74 -8.32 3.11
C VAL A 131 2.93 -6.81 2.95
N GLN A 132 3.53 -6.16 3.92
CA GLN A 132 3.70 -4.70 3.91
C GLN A 132 4.66 -4.27 2.79
N ASN A 133 5.92 -4.65 2.91
CA ASN A 133 6.97 -4.08 2.06
C ASN A 133 7.02 -4.73 0.68
N ARG A 134 7.09 -6.08 0.63
CA ARG A 134 7.23 -6.77 -0.64
C ARG A 134 5.96 -6.77 -1.49
N SER A 135 4.75 -6.62 -0.88
CA SER A 135 3.49 -6.60 -1.61
C SER A 135 2.92 -5.19 -1.75
N PHE A 136 2.57 -4.54 -0.64
CA PHE A 136 1.88 -3.25 -0.70
C PHE A 136 2.80 -2.10 -1.10
N GLU A 137 3.96 -1.93 -0.45
CA GLU A 137 4.93 -0.89 -0.80
C GLU A 137 5.51 -1.07 -2.22
N ALA A 138 5.72 -2.32 -2.67
CA ALA A 138 6.10 -2.56 -4.05
C ALA A 138 5.02 -2.13 -5.05
N GLY A 139 3.74 -2.24 -4.69
CA GLY A 139 2.64 -1.60 -5.41
C GLY A 139 2.66 -0.08 -5.31
N GLY A 140 3.14 0.45 -4.19
CA GLY A 140 3.39 1.88 -3.96
C GLY A 140 4.43 2.43 -4.93
N ILE A 141 5.57 1.74 -5.13
CA ILE A 141 6.59 2.13 -6.14
C ILE A 141 5.92 2.34 -7.51
N ASP A 142 5.09 1.39 -7.95
CA ASP A 142 4.41 1.46 -9.24
C ASP A 142 3.42 2.65 -9.30
N ALA A 143 2.64 2.85 -8.23
CA ALA A 143 1.63 3.90 -8.14
C ALA A 143 2.26 5.30 -8.10
N VAL A 144 3.35 5.47 -7.34
CA VAL A 144 4.08 6.74 -7.23
C VAL A 144 4.74 7.10 -8.56
N THR A 145 5.33 6.13 -9.28
CA THR A 145 5.87 6.34 -10.62
C THR A 145 4.80 6.82 -11.59
N PHE A 146 3.62 6.22 -11.58
CA PHE A 146 2.49 6.67 -12.38
C PHE A 146 2.07 8.10 -12.01
N ALA A 147 1.92 8.40 -10.72
CA ALA A 147 1.52 9.72 -10.23
C ALA A 147 2.54 10.82 -10.60
N MET A 148 3.83 10.50 -10.49
CA MET A 148 4.94 11.37 -10.90
C MET A 148 4.87 11.70 -12.40
N ASP A 149 4.67 10.70 -13.25
CA ASP A 149 4.55 10.89 -14.69
C ASP A 149 3.32 11.73 -15.07
N GLU A 150 2.19 11.51 -14.39
CA GLU A 150 0.99 12.31 -14.59
C GLU A 150 1.17 13.76 -14.11
N ALA A 151 1.89 14.01 -13.02
CA ALA A 151 2.23 15.36 -12.58
C ALA A 151 3.14 16.06 -13.61
N ARG A 152 4.15 15.38 -14.13
CA ARG A 152 5.04 15.89 -15.19
C ARG A 152 4.27 16.25 -16.47
N LYS A 153 3.36 15.40 -16.93
CA LYS A 153 2.51 15.65 -18.11
C LYS A 153 1.63 16.89 -17.94
N ARG A 154 1.18 17.16 -16.72
CA ARG A 154 0.37 18.36 -16.39
C ARG A 154 1.20 19.60 -16.13
N GLY A 155 2.53 19.51 -16.14
CA GLY A 155 3.43 20.63 -15.84
C GLY A 155 3.51 20.97 -14.34
N ASP A 156 3.02 20.10 -13.46
CA ASP A 156 3.11 20.25 -12.01
C ASP A 156 4.45 19.67 -11.52
N HIS A 157 5.52 20.44 -11.75
CA HIS A 157 6.88 20.02 -11.45
C HIS A 157 7.13 19.87 -9.95
N GLU A 158 6.53 20.72 -9.12
CA GLU A 158 6.65 20.63 -7.66
C GLU A 158 6.08 19.31 -7.14
N LEU A 159 4.88 18.95 -7.58
CA LEU A 159 4.26 17.68 -7.22
C LEU A 159 5.06 16.47 -7.75
N ALA A 160 5.63 16.58 -8.96
CA ALA A 160 6.47 15.52 -9.52
C ALA A 160 7.75 15.30 -8.70
N GLU A 161 8.39 16.37 -8.22
CA GLU A 161 9.57 16.30 -7.34
C GLU A 161 9.21 15.64 -5.98
N LEU A 162 8.04 15.94 -5.42
CA LEU A 162 7.56 15.31 -4.19
C LEU A 162 7.38 13.79 -4.37
N PHE A 163 6.76 13.37 -5.48
CA PHE A 163 6.63 11.94 -5.80
C PHE A 163 7.98 11.27 -6.07
N GLU A 164 8.95 11.96 -6.67
CA GLU A 164 10.30 11.42 -6.89
C GLU A 164 11.02 11.16 -5.56
N MET A 165 10.88 12.05 -4.58
CA MET A 165 11.41 11.83 -3.24
C MET A 165 10.72 10.65 -2.54
N GLN A 166 9.41 10.56 -2.61
CA GLN A 166 8.66 9.42 -2.06
C GLN A 166 9.10 8.10 -2.70
N GLN A 167 9.22 8.03 -4.03
CA GLN A 167 9.66 6.84 -4.74
C GLN A 167 11.03 6.33 -4.25
N ALA A 168 11.97 7.22 -3.99
CA ALA A 168 13.30 6.85 -3.49
C ALA A 168 13.24 6.19 -2.10
N ASP A 169 12.33 6.67 -1.24
CA ASP A 169 12.10 6.08 0.06
C ASP A 169 11.40 4.71 -0.06
N GLU A 170 10.34 4.59 -0.89
CA GLU A 170 9.64 3.33 -1.14
C GLU A 170 10.59 2.23 -1.65
N ILE A 171 11.48 2.57 -2.60
CA ILE A 171 12.52 1.64 -3.08
C ILE A 171 13.39 1.16 -1.92
N THR A 172 13.71 2.02 -0.97
CA THR A 172 14.53 1.66 0.20
C THR A 172 13.75 0.77 1.17
N HIS A 173 12.46 1.04 1.40
CA HIS A 173 11.58 0.25 2.24
C HIS A 173 11.40 -1.18 1.70
N VAL A 174 11.23 -1.31 0.41
CA VAL A 174 11.09 -2.62 -0.24
C VAL A 174 12.44 -3.37 -0.27
N ARG A 175 13.55 -2.66 -0.51
CA ARG A 175 14.89 -3.27 -0.62
C ARG A 175 15.30 -3.96 0.67
N PHE A 176 15.19 -3.31 1.83
CA PHE A 176 15.62 -3.93 3.08
C PHE A 176 14.79 -5.17 3.42
N ALA A 177 13.47 -5.13 3.11
CA ALA A 177 12.60 -6.28 3.31
C ALA A 177 12.96 -7.43 2.36
N ASN A 178 13.23 -7.16 1.09
CA ASN A 178 13.68 -8.17 0.13
C ASN A 178 15.01 -8.81 0.54
N GLU A 179 15.93 -8.04 1.11
CA GLU A 179 17.19 -8.56 1.67
C GLU A 179 16.90 -9.49 2.85
N TYR A 180 16.10 -9.05 3.82
CA TYR A 180 15.72 -9.88 4.97
C TYR A 180 15.02 -11.17 4.56
N ILE A 181 14.08 -11.11 3.61
CA ILE A 181 13.34 -12.27 3.09
C ILE A 181 14.32 -13.27 2.45
N ARG A 182 15.23 -12.81 1.59
CA ARG A 182 16.23 -13.65 0.93
C ARG A 182 17.17 -14.32 1.94
N ASP A 183 17.64 -13.58 2.93
CA ASP A 183 18.54 -14.11 3.95
C ASP A 183 17.84 -15.15 4.83
N THR A 184 16.57 -14.90 5.17
CA THR A 184 15.73 -15.85 5.90
C THR A 184 15.52 -17.15 5.11
N ILE A 185 15.23 -17.06 3.80
CA ILE A 185 15.08 -18.24 2.93
C ILE A 185 16.41 -18.98 2.77
N ARG A 186 17.52 -18.24 2.65
CA ARG A 186 18.87 -18.82 2.54
C ARG A 186 19.25 -19.60 3.80
N ALA A 187 18.93 -19.06 4.96
CA ALA A 187 19.16 -19.73 6.24
C ALA A 187 18.18 -20.89 6.49
N ASN A 188 16.94 -20.80 6.03
CA ASN A 188 15.91 -21.81 6.15
C ASN A 188 15.04 -21.89 4.88
N PRO A 189 15.34 -22.83 3.95
CA PRO A 189 14.58 -22.94 2.68
C PRO A 189 13.07 -23.18 2.85
N ARG A 190 12.61 -23.71 4.00
CA ARG A 190 11.18 -23.86 4.28
C ARG A 190 10.46 -22.52 4.45
N ALA A 191 11.17 -21.45 4.77
CA ALA A 191 10.60 -20.11 4.85
C ALA A 191 9.98 -19.64 3.51
N ALA A 192 10.42 -20.17 2.37
CA ALA A 192 9.80 -19.90 1.07
C ALA A 192 8.30 -20.24 1.03
N LEU A 193 7.86 -21.30 1.73
CA LEU A 193 6.43 -21.65 1.85
C LEU A 193 5.66 -20.61 2.68
N GLN A 194 6.29 -20.03 3.69
CA GLN A 194 5.70 -18.96 4.50
C GLN A 194 5.56 -17.69 3.67
N VAL A 195 6.59 -17.33 2.92
CA VAL A 195 6.55 -16.19 1.97
C VAL A 195 5.41 -16.36 0.96
N ALA A 196 5.29 -17.54 0.33
CA ALA A 196 4.21 -17.81 -0.63
C ALA A 196 2.81 -17.67 0.01
N ARG A 197 2.63 -18.19 1.23
CA ARG A 197 1.37 -18.03 1.98
C ARG A 197 1.04 -16.57 2.29
N ALA A 198 2.04 -15.79 2.70
CA ALA A 198 1.86 -14.38 3.00
C ALA A 198 1.48 -13.56 1.76
N LEU A 199 2.09 -13.86 0.60
CA LEU A 199 1.71 -13.24 -0.69
C LEU A 199 0.28 -13.61 -1.11
N THR A 200 -0.13 -14.87 -0.93
CA THR A 200 -1.51 -15.31 -1.19
C THR A 200 -2.49 -14.54 -0.28
N LEU A 201 -2.18 -14.46 1.02
CA LEU A 201 -2.99 -13.72 1.99
C LEU A 201 -3.14 -12.24 1.58
N ALA A 202 -2.05 -11.57 1.20
CA ALA A 202 -2.10 -10.18 0.75
C ALA A 202 -3.01 -10.01 -0.48
N SER A 203 -2.91 -10.91 -1.46
CA SER A 203 -3.73 -10.90 -2.67
C SER A 203 -5.21 -11.14 -2.38
N GLU A 204 -5.54 -12.11 -1.53
CA GLU A 204 -6.91 -12.41 -1.13
C GLU A 204 -7.54 -11.25 -0.36
N ALA A 205 -6.81 -10.70 0.62
CA ALA A 205 -7.27 -9.56 1.40
C ALA A 205 -7.51 -8.33 0.52
N PHE A 206 -6.57 -8.01 -0.37
CA PHE A 206 -6.72 -6.92 -1.32
C PHE A 206 -7.97 -7.10 -2.20
N THR A 207 -8.19 -8.31 -2.71
CA THR A 207 -9.37 -8.63 -3.55
C THR A 207 -10.68 -8.43 -2.79
N GLN A 208 -10.74 -8.84 -1.50
CA GLN A 208 -11.93 -8.67 -0.68
C GLN A 208 -12.27 -7.20 -0.40
N VAL A 209 -11.25 -6.37 -0.22
CA VAL A 209 -11.44 -4.94 0.07
C VAL A 209 -11.77 -4.16 -1.18
N MET A 210 -11.02 -4.37 -2.25
CA MET A 210 -11.15 -3.59 -3.48
C MET A 210 -12.37 -4.00 -4.31
N GLY A 211 -12.71 -5.29 -4.34
CA GLY A 211 -13.78 -5.79 -5.22
C GLY A 211 -13.50 -5.51 -6.70
N SER A 212 -14.52 -5.65 -7.55
CA SER A 212 -14.42 -5.34 -8.99
C SER A 212 -14.27 -3.84 -9.24
N GLU A 213 -14.98 -3.01 -8.48
CA GLU A 213 -14.98 -1.55 -8.67
C GLU A 213 -13.63 -0.92 -8.30
N GLY A 214 -13.07 -1.26 -7.14
CA GLY A 214 -11.76 -0.77 -6.72
C GLY A 214 -10.65 -1.26 -7.66
N THR A 215 -10.74 -2.51 -8.10
CA THR A 215 -9.79 -3.10 -9.06
C THR A 215 -9.83 -2.40 -10.43
N ALA A 216 -11.00 -1.96 -10.90
CA ALA A 216 -11.15 -1.23 -12.15
C ALA A 216 -10.52 0.18 -12.10
N ASN A 217 -10.38 0.76 -10.92
CA ASN A 217 -9.79 2.10 -10.72
C ASN A 217 -8.27 2.10 -10.52
N ILE A 218 -7.61 0.94 -10.57
CA ILE A 218 -6.16 0.85 -10.40
C ILE A 218 -5.47 0.88 -11.77
N GLU A 219 -4.54 1.81 -11.92
CA GLU A 219 -3.60 1.79 -13.04
C GLU A 219 -2.56 0.70 -12.81
N TYR A 220 -2.52 -0.27 -13.74
CA TYR A 220 -1.57 -1.38 -13.69
C TYR A 220 -0.29 -1.02 -14.46
N LEU A 221 0.46 -0.08 -13.90
CA LEU A 221 1.85 0.15 -14.29
C LEU A 221 2.75 -0.81 -13.48
N VAL A 222 3.86 -1.22 -14.03
CA VAL A 222 4.94 -1.89 -13.31
C VAL A 222 6.21 -1.07 -13.56
N ASP A 223 6.76 -0.50 -12.51
CA ASP A 223 8.04 0.21 -12.56
C ASP A 223 9.19 -0.81 -12.49
N GLU A 224 9.62 -1.29 -13.66
CA GLU A 224 10.72 -2.26 -13.77
C GLU A 224 11.99 -1.74 -13.11
N LYS A 225 12.34 -0.47 -13.34
CA LYS A 225 13.57 0.14 -12.81
C LYS A 225 13.51 0.22 -11.28
N GLY A 226 12.44 0.79 -10.73
CA GLY A 226 12.27 0.92 -9.28
C GLY A 226 12.24 -0.44 -8.60
N ARG A 227 11.58 -1.44 -9.20
CA ARG A 227 11.56 -2.81 -8.67
C ARG A 227 12.93 -3.48 -8.71
N LEU A 228 13.73 -3.31 -9.77
CA LEU A 228 15.11 -3.80 -9.83
C LEU A 228 15.97 -3.14 -8.74
N GLU A 229 15.87 -1.84 -8.56
CA GLU A 229 16.55 -1.10 -7.51
C GLU A 229 16.11 -1.52 -6.11
N ALA A 230 14.84 -1.90 -5.94
CA ALA A 230 14.29 -2.49 -4.71
C ALA A 230 14.68 -3.96 -4.52
N GLY A 231 15.49 -4.53 -5.41
CA GLY A 231 16.04 -5.88 -5.29
C GLY A 231 15.12 -7.00 -5.73
N PHE A 232 14.13 -6.75 -6.57
CA PHE A 232 13.42 -7.83 -7.26
C PHE A 232 14.30 -8.43 -8.36
N GLU A 233 14.17 -9.74 -8.55
CA GLU A 233 14.80 -10.42 -9.67
C GLU A 233 14.00 -10.21 -10.96
N PRO A 234 14.64 -10.18 -12.16
CA PRO A 234 13.93 -9.97 -13.42
C PRO A 234 12.75 -10.92 -13.64
N GLN A 235 12.86 -12.17 -13.20
CA GLN A 235 11.78 -13.17 -13.33
C GLN A 235 10.56 -12.80 -12.46
N GLU A 236 10.78 -12.23 -11.27
CA GLU A 236 9.71 -11.78 -10.37
C GLU A 236 8.96 -10.59 -10.98
N ILE A 237 9.69 -9.69 -11.65
CA ILE A 237 9.10 -8.54 -12.34
C ILE A 237 8.25 -9.00 -13.53
N GLN A 238 8.68 -10.03 -14.29
CA GLN A 238 7.87 -10.61 -15.38
C GLN A 238 6.55 -11.20 -14.86
N VAL A 239 6.55 -11.77 -13.66
CA VAL A 239 5.29 -12.22 -13.02
C VAL A 239 4.38 -11.04 -12.72
N ALA A 240 4.91 -9.92 -12.20
CA ALA A 240 4.13 -8.71 -11.95
C ALA A 240 3.52 -8.15 -13.24
N PHE A 241 4.27 -8.07 -14.33
CA PHE A 241 3.75 -7.69 -15.66
C PHE A 241 2.62 -8.60 -16.14
N SER A 242 2.79 -9.92 -16.01
CA SER A 242 1.78 -10.89 -16.41
C SER A 242 0.48 -10.71 -15.63
N GLN A 243 0.57 -10.47 -14.31
CA GLN A 243 -0.58 -10.20 -13.46
C GLN A 243 -1.27 -8.87 -13.82
N ALA A 244 -0.49 -7.83 -14.08
CA ALA A 244 -1.03 -6.54 -14.52
C ALA A 244 -1.81 -6.66 -15.83
N VAL A 245 -1.30 -7.40 -16.82
CA VAL A 245 -1.98 -7.66 -18.10
C VAL A 245 -3.27 -8.45 -17.90
N GLN A 246 -3.26 -9.50 -17.07
CA GLN A 246 -4.46 -10.30 -16.78
C GLN A 246 -5.56 -9.44 -16.14
N ARG A 247 -5.23 -8.62 -15.18
CA ARG A 247 -6.19 -7.73 -14.50
C ARG A 247 -6.80 -6.71 -15.44
N ARG A 248 -5.99 -6.08 -16.33
CA ARG A 248 -6.50 -5.18 -17.38
C ARG A 248 -7.50 -5.86 -18.31
N THR A 249 -7.26 -7.13 -18.65
CA THR A 249 -8.14 -7.88 -19.54
C THR A 249 -9.49 -8.18 -18.90
N VAL A 250 -9.50 -8.53 -17.61
CA VAL A 250 -10.73 -8.78 -16.83
C VAL A 250 -11.53 -7.49 -16.66
N SER A 251 -10.88 -6.38 -16.30
CA SER A 251 -11.52 -5.06 -16.13
C SER A 251 -12.17 -4.51 -17.39
N ARG A 252 -11.70 -4.90 -18.60
CA ARG A 252 -12.29 -4.46 -19.87
C ARG A 252 -13.42 -5.37 -20.37
N ALA A 253 -13.62 -6.51 -19.73
CA ALA A 253 -14.63 -7.51 -20.09
C ALA A 253 -15.87 -7.48 -19.18
N SER A 254 -15.80 -6.73 -18.07
CA SER A 254 -16.86 -6.46 -17.11
C SER A 254 -17.49 -5.10 -17.35
#